data_5712ab88af66b75fae31120e9a8febde
#
_entry.id   5712ab88af66b75fae31120e9a8febde
#
_cell.length_a   1.000
_cell.length_b   1.000
_cell.length_c   1.000
_cell.angle_alpha   90.00
_cell.angle_beta   90.00
_cell.angle_gamma   90.00
#
_symmetry.space_group_name_H-M   'P 1'
#
loop_
_entity.id
_entity.type
_entity.pdbx_description
1 polymer ?
#
loop_
_entity_poly.entity_id
_entity_poly.type
_entity_poly.pdbx_seq_one_letter_code
_entity_poly.pdbx_strand_id
1 'polypeptide(L)'
;MPDAPADDVRGRYAALAARLDAADASTDKAALKADIIELFRAVERELADLGALKEEVKKLAERWKAVGGAPHPTAPQPVAPPLRADHIGASTFIEKGWSRISLGDYAAAETALGRALELSPNDLQAIALLGWAQMHQEKYDDALLNFQRVLMKEPANALARINVGYICLKKQIFGEAIEHLSKAIRLDNDPKATLYAHYYLGLVYLEREMYEDAQTFFRKSLALGPNLLEAYYELGRAHWLADQPEDAKEAWRSGAAANKFNPWGKRCAEVLAKVESGGEPA
;
A
#
# COMPACT_ATOMS: atom_id res chain seq x y z
N MET A 1 -4.62 -47.94 -11.93
CA MET A 1 -5.19 -47.78 -10.58
C MET A 1 -5.43 -46.30 -10.40
N PRO A 2 -6.68 -45.80 -10.35
CA PRO A 2 -6.92 -44.40 -10.12
C PRO A 2 -6.74 -44.07 -8.64
N ASP A 3 -6.16 -42.92 -8.43
CA ASP A 3 -5.79 -42.28 -7.17
C ASP A 3 -6.84 -42.37 -6.08
N ALA A 4 -6.37 -42.69 -4.86
CA ALA A 4 -7.13 -42.43 -3.66
C ALA A 4 -7.37 -40.90 -3.59
N PRO A 5 -8.59 -40.44 -3.18
CA PRO A 5 -8.85 -39.04 -3.09
C PRO A 5 -7.85 -38.43 -2.08
N ALA A 6 -7.06 -37.46 -2.54
CA ALA A 6 -6.31 -36.60 -1.68
C ALA A 6 -7.27 -36.12 -0.59
N ASP A 7 -6.86 -36.26 0.66
CA ASP A 7 -7.63 -35.88 1.86
C ASP A 7 -8.07 -34.43 1.66
N ASP A 8 -9.34 -34.23 1.26
CA ASP A 8 -9.83 -32.93 0.81
C ASP A 8 -9.87 -31.97 2.01
N VAL A 9 -8.78 -31.26 2.20
CA VAL A 9 -8.60 -30.26 3.26
C VAL A 9 -9.76 -29.26 3.26
N ARG A 10 -10.30 -28.92 2.08
CA ARG A 10 -11.47 -28.03 1.97
C ARG A 10 -12.74 -28.67 2.49
N GLY A 11 -12.97 -29.96 2.20
CA GLY A 11 -14.09 -30.71 2.75
C GLY A 11 -14.00 -30.84 4.27
N ARG A 12 -12.81 -31.14 4.80
CA ARG A 12 -12.55 -31.16 6.26
C ARG A 12 -12.78 -29.81 6.91
N TYR A 13 -12.36 -28.71 6.27
CA TYR A 13 -12.63 -27.35 6.74
C TYR A 13 -14.14 -27.07 6.80
N ALA A 14 -14.89 -27.37 5.72
CA ALA A 14 -16.33 -27.14 5.67
C ALA A 14 -17.07 -27.93 6.76
N ALA A 15 -16.69 -29.19 6.98
CA ALA A 15 -17.27 -30.02 8.03
C ALA A 15 -16.98 -29.49 9.44
N LEU A 16 -15.74 -29.00 9.69
CA LEU A 16 -15.38 -28.41 10.97
C LEU A 16 -16.05 -27.06 11.21
N ALA A 17 -16.19 -26.22 10.18
CA ALA A 17 -16.91 -24.96 10.24
C ALA A 17 -18.38 -25.19 10.62
N ALA A 18 -19.06 -26.13 9.94
CA ALA A 18 -20.44 -26.48 10.27
C ALA A 18 -20.61 -27.02 11.70
N ARG A 19 -19.65 -27.82 12.20
CA ARG A 19 -19.64 -28.29 13.59
C ARG A 19 -19.39 -27.17 14.61
N LEU A 20 -18.59 -26.18 14.25
CA LEU A 20 -18.32 -25.02 15.09
C LEU A 20 -19.56 -24.10 15.18
N ASP A 21 -20.25 -23.88 14.05
CA ASP A 21 -21.47 -23.07 13.98
C ASP A 21 -22.65 -23.73 14.73
N ALA A 22 -22.67 -25.05 14.82
CA ALA A 22 -23.66 -25.83 15.55
C ALA A 22 -23.27 -26.11 17.01
N ALA A 23 -22.12 -25.59 17.47
CA ALA A 23 -21.59 -25.89 18.81
C ALA A 23 -22.43 -25.21 19.92
N ASP A 24 -22.80 -25.99 20.93
CA ASP A 24 -23.52 -25.57 22.12
C ASP A 24 -22.73 -25.84 23.42
N ALA A 25 -23.39 -25.67 24.57
CA ALA A 25 -22.77 -25.90 25.88
C ALA A 25 -22.39 -27.37 26.13
N SER A 26 -22.97 -28.32 25.39
CA SER A 26 -22.68 -29.76 25.49
C SER A 26 -21.55 -30.22 24.56
N THR A 27 -21.08 -29.36 23.68
CA THR A 27 -20.06 -29.68 22.67
C THR A 27 -18.70 -29.89 23.32
N ASP A 28 -18.01 -31.00 22.98
CA ASP A 28 -16.63 -31.26 23.40
C ASP A 28 -15.67 -30.28 22.72
N LYS A 29 -15.40 -29.18 23.40
CA LYS A 29 -14.48 -28.11 22.91
C LYS A 29 -13.06 -28.61 22.76
N ALA A 30 -12.64 -29.63 23.54
CA ALA A 30 -11.28 -30.16 23.48
C ALA A 30 -11.09 -30.99 22.20
N ALA A 31 -12.08 -31.81 21.85
CA ALA A 31 -12.06 -32.57 20.59
C ALA A 31 -12.11 -31.65 19.38
N LEU A 32 -12.97 -30.63 19.38
CA LEU A 32 -13.06 -29.68 18.28
C LEU A 32 -11.74 -28.89 18.08
N LYS A 33 -11.10 -28.49 19.18
CA LYS A 33 -9.77 -27.84 19.13
C LYS A 33 -8.70 -28.78 18.54
N ALA A 34 -8.71 -30.06 18.93
CA ALA A 34 -7.77 -31.05 18.38
C ALA A 34 -7.95 -31.23 16.88
N ASP A 35 -9.19 -31.33 16.38
CA ASP A 35 -9.53 -31.45 14.96
C ASP A 35 -9.08 -30.22 14.18
N ILE A 36 -9.24 -29.01 14.72
CA ILE A 36 -8.76 -27.75 14.11
C ILE A 36 -7.24 -27.74 13.97
N ILE A 37 -6.52 -28.17 15.04
CA ILE A 37 -5.05 -28.24 15.03
C ILE A 37 -4.58 -29.28 14.00
N GLU A 38 -5.27 -30.40 13.88
CA GLU A 38 -4.94 -31.43 12.90
C GLU A 38 -5.17 -30.93 11.45
N LEU A 39 -6.28 -30.23 11.21
CA LEU A 39 -6.54 -29.58 9.93
C LEU A 39 -5.44 -28.56 9.57
N PHE A 40 -5.04 -27.73 10.54
CA PHE A 40 -3.95 -26.77 10.33
C PHE A 40 -2.65 -27.45 9.92
N ARG A 41 -2.27 -28.55 10.61
CA ARG A 41 -1.09 -29.37 10.23
C ARG A 41 -1.21 -30.03 8.86
N ALA A 42 -2.42 -30.40 8.44
CA ALA A 42 -2.66 -30.93 7.10
C ALA A 42 -2.44 -29.85 6.03
N VAL A 43 -2.96 -28.63 6.24
CA VAL A 43 -2.71 -27.47 5.36
C VAL A 43 -1.22 -27.16 5.25
N GLU A 44 -0.48 -27.16 6.36
CA GLU A 44 0.97 -26.90 6.35
C GLU A 44 1.74 -27.97 5.53
N ARG A 45 1.34 -29.23 5.62
CA ARG A 45 1.93 -30.30 4.81
C ARG A 45 1.67 -30.10 3.33
N GLU A 46 0.43 -29.80 2.92
CA GLU A 46 0.11 -29.51 1.51
C GLU A 46 0.88 -28.30 0.97
N LEU A 47 1.03 -27.25 1.78
CA LEU A 47 1.83 -26.08 1.40
C LEU A 47 3.32 -26.43 1.21
N ALA A 48 3.86 -27.29 2.04
CA ALA A 48 5.24 -27.78 1.90
C ALA A 48 5.41 -28.63 0.64
N ASP A 49 4.45 -29.52 0.36
CA ASP A 49 4.46 -30.39 -0.85
C ASP A 49 4.32 -29.54 -2.13
N LEU A 50 3.44 -28.55 -2.14
CA LEU A 50 3.33 -27.58 -3.24
C LEU A 50 4.61 -26.76 -3.42
N GLY A 51 5.28 -26.41 -2.32
CA GLY A 51 6.59 -25.75 -2.34
C GLY A 51 7.65 -26.63 -3.01
N ALA A 52 7.72 -27.91 -2.65
CA ALA A 52 8.64 -28.88 -3.25
C ALA A 52 8.35 -29.07 -4.74
N LEU A 53 7.07 -29.24 -5.11
CA LEU A 53 6.65 -29.37 -6.51
C LEU A 53 7.03 -28.14 -7.34
N LYS A 54 6.89 -26.94 -6.78
CA LYS A 54 7.33 -25.69 -7.44
C LYS A 54 8.82 -25.71 -7.77
N GLU A 55 9.66 -26.20 -6.87
CA GLU A 55 11.10 -26.33 -7.12
C GLU A 55 11.41 -27.40 -8.17
N GLU A 56 10.65 -28.48 -8.19
CA GLU A 56 10.77 -29.52 -9.25
C GLU A 56 10.38 -28.97 -10.63
N VAL A 57 9.29 -28.17 -10.70
CA VAL A 57 8.87 -27.51 -11.94
C VAL A 57 9.93 -26.52 -12.42
N LYS A 58 10.58 -25.78 -11.52
CA LYS A 58 11.72 -24.92 -11.89
C LYS A 58 12.86 -25.73 -12.50
N LYS A 59 13.24 -26.87 -11.89
CA LYS A 59 14.27 -27.76 -12.44
C LYS A 59 13.89 -28.34 -13.80
N LEU A 60 12.61 -28.64 -14.03
CA LEU A 60 12.10 -29.02 -15.34
C LEU A 60 12.27 -27.93 -16.38
N ALA A 61 11.95 -26.68 -16.00
CA ALA A 61 12.13 -25.52 -16.88
C ALA A 61 13.61 -25.27 -17.23
N GLU A 62 14.52 -25.48 -16.28
CA GLU A 62 15.97 -25.39 -16.52
C GLU A 62 16.46 -26.54 -17.46
N ARG A 63 16.00 -27.75 -17.23
CA ARG A 63 16.30 -28.89 -18.12
C ARG A 63 15.76 -28.67 -19.52
N TRP A 64 14.54 -28.10 -19.67
CA TRP A 64 13.99 -27.71 -20.96
C TRP A 64 14.89 -26.71 -21.69
N LYS A 65 15.38 -25.68 -20.99
CA LYS A 65 16.36 -24.75 -21.56
C LYS A 65 17.66 -25.42 -21.99
N ALA A 66 18.14 -26.39 -21.23
CA ALA A 66 19.39 -27.12 -21.52
C ALA A 66 19.26 -28.11 -22.68
N VAL A 67 18.08 -28.68 -22.93
CA VAL A 67 17.85 -29.67 -24.04
C VAL A 67 17.70 -28.96 -25.39
N GLY A 68 17.86 -27.64 -25.43
CA GLY A 68 17.96 -26.88 -26.68
C GLY A 68 16.69 -26.97 -27.52
N GLY A 69 15.58 -26.46 -27.03
CA GLY A 69 14.40 -26.20 -27.82
C GLY A 69 14.70 -25.08 -28.85
N ALA A 70 15.44 -25.44 -29.91
CA ALA A 70 15.60 -24.53 -31.02
C ALA A 70 14.25 -24.38 -31.76
N PRO A 71 13.76 -23.19 -32.00
CA PRO A 71 12.59 -23.02 -32.81
C PRO A 71 12.87 -23.41 -34.26
N HIS A 72 11.96 -24.19 -34.86
CA HIS A 72 11.99 -24.51 -36.30
C HIS A 72 12.10 -23.22 -37.12
N PRO A 73 12.90 -23.20 -38.20
CA PRO A 73 13.04 -22.03 -39.05
C PRO A 73 11.77 -21.85 -39.91
N THR A 74 10.88 -20.99 -39.50
CA THR A 74 9.91 -20.39 -40.40
C THR A 74 10.52 -19.13 -41.01
N ALA A 75 10.30 -18.92 -42.33
CA ALA A 75 10.85 -17.83 -43.12
C ALA A 75 10.73 -16.44 -42.46
N PRO A 76 11.70 -15.54 -42.71
CA PRO A 76 11.81 -14.28 -41.98
C PRO A 76 10.72 -13.30 -42.40
N GLN A 77 9.74 -13.11 -41.56
CA GLN A 77 9.03 -11.83 -41.52
C GLN A 77 9.91 -10.84 -40.71
N PRO A 78 9.95 -9.54 -41.05
CA PRO A 78 10.68 -8.56 -40.27
C PRO A 78 9.98 -8.38 -38.93
N VAL A 79 10.30 -9.26 -37.98
CA VAL A 79 9.88 -9.12 -36.60
C VAL A 79 10.82 -8.11 -35.96
N ALA A 80 10.25 -7.02 -35.47
CA ALA A 80 10.97 -6.13 -34.55
C ALA A 80 11.66 -7.02 -33.50
N PRO A 81 12.94 -6.80 -33.19
CA PRO A 81 13.66 -7.64 -32.24
C PRO A 81 12.85 -7.74 -30.94
N PRO A 82 12.66 -8.94 -30.36
CA PRO A 82 12.01 -9.05 -29.07
C PRO A 82 12.80 -8.16 -28.10
N LEU A 83 12.11 -7.19 -27.53
CA LEU A 83 12.65 -6.37 -26.44
C LEU A 83 13.09 -7.35 -25.34
N ARG A 84 14.38 -7.76 -25.35
CA ARG A 84 14.97 -8.44 -24.22
C ARG A 84 14.93 -7.41 -23.09
N ALA A 85 14.17 -7.72 -22.06
CA ALA A 85 14.16 -6.88 -20.87
C ALA A 85 15.59 -6.76 -20.35
N ASP A 86 16.18 -5.59 -20.50
CA ASP A 86 17.50 -5.29 -19.95
C ASP A 86 17.31 -4.86 -18.51
N HIS A 87 17.23 -5.84 -17.61
CA HIS A 87 17.05 -5.61 -16.19
C HIS A 87 18.22 -4.82 -15.57
N ILE A 88 19.42 -4.91 -16.11
CA ILE A 88 20.59 -4.16 -15.60
C ILE A 88 20.46 -2.70 -16.01
N GLY A 89 20.15 -2.43 -17.27
CA GLY A 89 19.92 -1.07 -17.74
C GLY A 89 18.67 -0.45 -17.09
N ALA A 90 17.60 -1.23 -16.91
CA ALA A 90 16.38 -0.78 -16.24
C ALA A 90 16.65 -0.37 -14.78
N SER A 91 17.39 -1.18 -14.00
CA SER A 91 17.70 -0.87 -12.59
C SER A 91 18.46 0.44 -12.43
N THR A 92 19.41 0.74 -13.33
CA THR A 92 20.13 2.01 -13.33
C THR A 92 19.20 3.22 -13.52
N PHE A 93 18.22 3.10 -14.41
CA PHE A 93 17.23 4.15 -14.61
C PHE A 93 16.22 4.26 -13.45
N ILE A 94 15.89 3.16 -12.78
CA ILE A 94 15.06 3.17 -11.56
C ILE A 94 15.79 3.91 -10.44
N GLU A 95 17.06 3.60 -10.20
CA GLU A 95 17.89 4.32 -9.21
C GLU A 95 18.00 5.80 -9.52
N LYS A 96 18.22 6.15 -10.80
CA LYS A 96 18.24 7.55 -11.24
C LYS A 96 16.88 8.22 -10.99
N GLY A 97 15.79 7.56 -11.31
CA GLY A 97 14.44 8.05 -11.03
C GLY A 97 14.20 8.30 -9.55
N TRP A 98 14.56 7.33 -8.69
CA TRP A 98 14.51 7.48 -7.24
C TRP A 98 15.36 8.66 -6.72
N SER A 99 16.59 8.80 -7.21
CA SER A 99 17.46 9.93 -6.87
C SER A 99 16.82 11.27 -7.24
N ARG A 100 16.18 11.38 -8.42
CA ARG A 100 15.48 12.60 -8.84
C ARG A 100 14.25 12.91 -7.99
N ILE A 101 13.49 11.88 -7.63
CA ILE A 101 12.37 12.00 -6.68
C ILE A 101 12.86 12.58 -5.34
N SER A 102 13.97 12.07 -4.82
CA SER A 102 14.54 12.52 -3.53
C SER A 102 15.00 13.98 -3.58
N LEU A 103 15.31 14.50 -4.76
CA LEU A 103 15.67 15.91 -4.99
C LEU A 103 14.43 16.78 -5.33
N GLY A 104 13.23 16.21 -5.40
CA GLY A 104 12.03 16.93 -5.81
C GLY A 104 11.93 17.21 -7.32
N ASP A 105 12.85 16.67 -8.13
CA ASP A 105 12.86 16.82 -9.59
C ASP A 105 11.99 15.74 -10.24
N TYR A 106 10.68 15.88 -10.07
CA TYR A 106 9.71 14.86 -10.52
C TYR A 106 9.65 14.72 -12.04
N ALA A 107 9.92 15.77 -12.79
CA ALA A 107 9.94 15.73 -14.27
C ALA A 107 11.13 14.89 -14.78
N ALA A 108 12.32 15.08 -14.22
CA ALA A 108 13.47 14.26 -14.56
C ALA A 108 13.32 12.82 -14.05
N ALA A 109 12.63 12.61 -12.92
CA ALA A 109 12.28 11.28 -12.43
C ALA A 109 11.37 10.56 -13.41
N GLU A 110 10.30 11.20 -13.89
CA GLU A 110 9.37 10.65 -14.88
C GLU A 110 10.10 10.23 -16.15
N THR A 111 11.02 11.07 -16.65
CA THR A 111 11.83 10.77 -17.83
C THR A 111 12.71 9.52 -17.60
N ALA A 112 13.40 9.44 -16.46
CA ALA A 112 14.25 8.30 -16.14
C ALA A 112 13.44 7.01 -15.97
N LEU A 113 12.31 7.07 -15.26
CA LEU A 113 11.44 5.91 -15.01
C LEU A 113 10.72 5.45 -16.30
N GLY A 114 10.36 6.39 -17.19
CA GLY A 114 9.88 6.07 -18.53
C GLY A 114 10.92 5.24 -19.29
N ARG A 115 12.19 5.63 -19.24
CA ARG A 115 13.28 4.88 -19.86
C ARG A 115 13.48 3.50 -19.23
N ALA A 116 13.33 3.38 -17.91
CA ALA A 116 13.34 2.07 -17.23
C ALA A 116 12.24 1.16 -17.75
N LEU A 117 11.03 1.69 -17.97
CA LEU A 117 9.89 0.92 -18.48
C LEU A 117 9.98 0.58 -19.97
N GLU A 118 10.72 1.33 -20.77
CA GLU A 118 11.06 0.91 -22.14
C GLU A 118 11.95 -0.33 -22.14
N LEU A 119 12.86 -0.45 -21.17
CA LEU A 119 13.76 -1.60 -21.01
C LEU A 119 13.09 -2.77 -20.28
N SER A 120 12.22 -2.49 -19.32
CA SER A 120 11.48 -3.48 -18.53
C SER A 120 10.01 -3.04 -18.32
N PRO A 121 9.11 -3.31 -19.28
CA PRO A 121 7.75 -2.73 -19.29
C PRO A 121 6.85 -3.14 -18.12
N ASN A 122 7.19 -4.22 -17.42
CA ASN A 122 6.40 -4.77 -16.31
C ASN A 122 7.12 -4.66 -14.96
N ASP A 123 8.13 -3.83 -14.85
CA ASP A 123 8.80 -3.60 -13.58
C ASP A 123 7.88 -2.81 -12.64
N LEU A 124 7.38 -3.46 -11.61
CA LEU A 124 6.40 -2.89 -10.68
C LEU A 124 6.99 -1.76 -9.84
N GLN A 125 8.29 -1.80 -9.55
CA GLN A 125 8.97 -0.73 -8.83
C GLN A 125 9.04 0.53 -9.69
N ALA A 126 9.44 0.40 -10.97
CA ALA A 126 9.46 1.52 -11.91
C ALA A 126 8.06 2.11 -12.11
N ILE A 127 7.02 1.25 -12.25
CA ILE A 127 5.62 1.70 -12.41
C ILE A 127 5.16 2.47 -11.16
N ALA A 128 5.43 1.96 -9.96
CA ALA A 128 5.04 2.61 -8.70
C ALA A 128 5.74 3.96 -8.52
N LEU A 129 7.04 4.03 -8.79
CA LEU A 129 7.82 5.26 -8.69
C LEU A 129 7.39 6.29 -9.75
N LEU A 130 7.07 5.84 -10.97
CA LEU A 130 6.53 6.71 -12.02
C LEU A 130 5.18 7.32 -11.59
N GLY A 131 4.26 6.49 -11.09
CA GLY A 131 2.98 6.97 -10.55
C GLY A 131 3.20 7.99 -9.42
N TRP A 132 4.20 7.76 -8.56
CA TRP A 132 4.52 8.69 -7.48
C TRP A 132 5.09 10.02 -7.99
N ALA A 133 6.00 9.99 -8.96
CA ALA A 133 6.53 11.20 -9.59
C ALA A 133 5.43 12.01 -10.31
N GLN A 134 4.50 11.33 -10.99
CA GLN A 134 3.36 11.95 -11.66
C GLN A 134 2.35 12.54 -10.67
N MET A 135 2.09 11.84 -9.56
CA MET A 135 1.21 12.34 -8.49
C MET A 135 1.72 13.66 -7.92
N HIS A 136 3.03 13.80 -7.72
CA HIS A 136 3.65 15.05 -7.24
C HIS A 136 3.71 16.17 -8.31
N GLN A 137 3.50 15.83 -9.57
CA GLN A 137 3.29 16.79 -10.66
C GLN A 137 1.80 17.09 -10.90
N GLU A 138 0.93 16.61 -10.03
CA GLU A 138 -0.53 16.71 -10.16
C GLU A 138 -1.12 16.05 -11.42
N LYS A 139 -0.34 15.18 -12.08
CA LYS A 139 -0.77 14.34 -13.18
C LYS A 139 -1.57 13.15 -12.67
N TYR A 140 -2.69 13.43 -12.00
CA TYR A 140 -3.43 12.44 -11.22
C TYR A 140 -3.97 11.28 -12.05
N ASP A 141 -4.41 11.50 -13.28
CA ASP A 141 -4.97 10.45 -14.14
C ASP A 141 -3.88 9.45 -14.57
N ASP A 142 -2.71 9.93 -14.96
CA ASP A 142 -1.57 9.09 -15.32
C ASP A 142 -1.05 8.30 -14.10
N ALA A 143 -0.97 8.96 -12.93
CA ALA A 143 -0.58 8.33 -11.68
C ALA A 143 -1.56 7.21 -11.29
N LEU A 144 -2.88 7.44 -11.40
CA LEU A 144 -3.91 6.43 -11.14
C LEU A 144 -3.72 5.19 -12.02
N LEU A 145 -3.50 5.36 -13.33
CA LEU A 145 -3.25 4.26 -14.24
C LEU A 145 -2.05 3.41 -13.79
N ASN A 146 -0.96 4.05 -13.38
CA ASN A 146 0.21 3.34 -12.91
C ASN A 146 -0.05 2.61 -11.58
N PHE A 147 -0.68 3.23 -10.59
CA PHE A 147 -1.02 2.55 -9.34
C PHE A 147 -2.03 1.42 -9.55
N GLN A 148 -3.00 1.55 -10.46
CA GLN A 148 -3.91 0.47 -10.84
C GLN A 148 -3.15 -0.72 -11.46
N ARG A 149 -2.15 -0.47 -12.33
CA ARG A 149 -1.27 -1.53 -12.85
C ARG A 149 -0.55 -2.27 -11.73
N VAL A 150 -0.03 -1.55 -10.73
CA VAL A 150 0.57 -2.16 -9.54
C VAL A 150 -0.46 -3.02 -8.81
N LEU A 151 -1.65 -2.49 -8.51
CA LEU A 151 -2.70 -3.19 -7.77
C LEU A 151 -3.30 -4.40 -8.51
N MET A 152 -3.25 -4.42 -9.84
CA MET A 152 -3.63 -5.61 -10.63
C MET A 152 -2.66 -6.77 -10.43
N LYS A 153 -1.38 -6.49 -10.19
CA LYS A 153 -0.34 -7.51 -9.96
C LYS A 153 -0.16 -7.84 -8.48
N GLU A 154 -0.28 -6.84 -7.64
CA GLU A 154 -0.12 -6.91 -6.19
C GLU A 154 -1.36 -6.30 -5.49
N PRO A 155 -2.49 -7.04 -5.42
CA PRO A 155 -3.73 -6.52 -4.81
C PRO A 155 -3.59 -6.14 -3.33
N ALA A 156 -2.57 -6.67 -2.64
CA ALA A 156 -2.25 -6.37 -1.24
C ALA A 156 -1.19 -5.27 -1.07
N ASN A 157 -0.82 -4.54 -2.13
CA ASN A 157 0.14 -3.45 -2.03
C ASN A 157 -0.50 -2.23 -1.34
N ALA A 158 -0.22 -2.08 -0.04
CA ALA A 158 -0.79 -1.01 0.78
C ALA A 158 -0.31 0.37 0.34
N LEU A 159 0.97 0.51 -0.09
CA LEU A 159 1.52 1.79 -0.57
C LEU A 159 0.82 2.28 -1.84
N ALA A 160 0.57 1.38 -2.81
CA ALA A 160 -0.19 1.75 -4.00
C ALA A 160 -1.63 2.18 -3.63
N ARG A 161 -2.27 1.51 -2.65
CA ARG A 161 -3.62 1.87 -2.20
C ARG A 161 -3.69 3.24 -1.55
N ILE A 162 -2.74 3.59 -0.68
CA ILE A 162 -2.73 4.92 -0.06
C ILE A 162 -2.53 6.03 -1.10
N ASN A 163 -1.71 5.79 -2.13
CA ASN A 163 -1.51 6.76 -3.19
C ASN A 163 -2.77 6.94 -4.04
N VAL A 164 -3.49 5.86 -4.39
CA VAL A 164 -4.82 5.96 -5.02
C VAL A 164 -5.78 6.73 -4.13
N GLY A 165 -5.84 6.40 -2.83
CA GLY A 165 -6.69 7.11 -1.86
C GLY A 165 -6.37 8.61 -1.77
N TYR A 166 -5.08 8.97 -1.78
CA TYR A 166 -4.64 10.37 -1.81
C TYR A 166 -5.07 11.09 -3.10
N ILE A 167 -4.92 10.44 -4.26
CA ILE A 167 -5.34 11.02 -5.54
C ILE A 167 -6.87 11.22 -5.56
N CYS A 168 -7.63 10.23 -5.07
CA CYS A 168 -9.08 10.34 -4.94
C CYS A 168 -9.49 11.50 -4.01
N LEU A 169 -8.77 11.70 -2.89
CA LEU A 169 -8.95 12.87 -2.03
C LEU A 169 -8.72 14.17 -2.81
N LYS A 170 -7.61 14.30 -3.56
CA LYS A 170 -7.30 15.49 -4.36
C LYS A 170 -8.33 15.77 -5.45
N LYS A 171 -8.94 14.72 -6.00
CA LYS A 171 -10.03 14.80 -6.98
C LYS A 171 -11.40 14.94 -6.32
N GLN A 172 -11.48 15.02 -4.99
CA GLN A 172 -12.71 15.09 -4.19
C GLN A 172 -13.65 13.88 -4.37
N ILE A 173 -13.11 12.74 -4.78
CA ILE A 173 -13.84 11.46 -4.89
C ILE A 173 -13.76 10.76 -3.53
N PHE A 174 -14.42 11.32 -2.52
CA PHE A 174 -14.26 10.92 -1.12
C PHE A 174 -14.64 9.45 -0.84
N GLY A 175 -15.66 8.91 -1.55
CA GLY A 175 -16.08 7.51 -1.37
C GLY A 175 -14.95 6.53 -1.71
N GLU A 176 -14.32 6.67 -2.86
CA GLU A 176 -13.20 5.85 -3.29
C GLU A 176 -11.95 6.08 -2.41
N ALA A 177 -11.70 7.33 -2.01
CA ALA A 177 -10.61 7.64 -1.09
C ALA A 177 -10.76 6.84 0.22
N ILE A 178 -11.95 6.87 0.84
CA ILE A 178 -12.23 6.12 2.08
C ILE A 178 -12.07 4.62 1.86
N GLU A 179 -12.58 4.07 0.75
CA GLU A 179 -12.46 2.65 0.44
C GLU A 179 -10.99 2.20 0.35
N HIS A 180 -10.19 2.88 -0.47
CA HIS A 180 -8.79 2.55 -0.67
C HIS A 180 -7.97 2.69 0.61
N LEU A 181 -8.12 3.79 1.34
CA LEU A 181 -7.40 4.06 2.59
C LEU A 181 -7.81 3.06 3.69
N SER A 182 -9.10 2.78 3.86
CA SER A 182 -9.58 1.79 4.82
C SER A 182 -9.09 0.38 4.47
N LYS A 183 -8.99 0.04 3.19
CA LYS A 183 -8.44 -1.24 2.76
C LYS A 183 -6.94 -1.34 3.03
N ALA A 184 -6.19 -0.26 2.89
CA ALA A 184 -4.76 -0.21 3.27
C ALA A 184 -4.58 -0.47 4.77
N ILE A 185 -5.41 0.14 5.63
CA ILE A 185 -5.39 -0.11 7.08
C ILE A 185 -5.71 -1.58 7.40
N ARG A 186 -6.73 -2.17 6.75
CA ARG A 186 -7.09 -3.58 6.99
C ARG A 186 -6.04 -4.58 6.55
N LEU A 187 -5.21 -4.25 5.55
CA LEU A 187 -4.10 -5.09 5.13
C LEU A 187 -3.02 -5.18 6.20
N ASP A 188 -2.78 -4.08 6.92
CA ASP A 188 -1.82 -3.95 8.03
C ASP A 188 -0.45 -4.63 7.79
N ASN A 189 -0.03 -4.63 6.53
CA ASN A 189 1.21 -5.27 6.08
C ASN A 189 2.38 -4.29 5.89
N ASP A 190 2.13 -3.01 6.08
CA ASP A 190 3.11 -1.93 6.00
C ASP A 190 2.78 -0.82 7.01
N PRO A 191 3.56 -0.68 8.09
CA PRO A 191 3.31 0.32 9.13
C PRO A 191 3.31 1.76 8.61
N LYS A 192 4.13 2.05 7.61
CA LYS A 192 4.17 3.37 6.97
C LYS A 192 2.89 3.64 6.19
N ALA A 193 2.40 2.64 5.44
CA ALA A 193 1.14 2.75 4.74
C ALA A 193 -0.04 2.94 5.71
N THR A 194 -0.08 2.19 6.81
CA THR A 194 -1.12 2.31 7.84
C THR A 194 -1.12 3.72 8.47
N LEU A 195 0.06 4.25 8.78
CA LEU A 195 0.23 5.61 9.31
C LEU A 195 -0.34 6.66 8.35
N TYR A 196 0.09 6.64 7.08
CA TYR A 196 -0.37 7.61 6.09
C TYR A 196 -1.84 7.39 5.69
N ALA A 197 -2.34 6.16 5.74
CA ALA A 197 -3.77 5.92 5.50
C ALA A 197 -4.64 6.58 6.57
N HIS A 198 -4.25 6.55 7.84
CA HIS A 198 -4.93 7.30 8.90
C HIS A 198 -4.82 8.81 8.67
N TYR A 199 -3.65 9.32 8.33
CA TYR A 199 -3.46 10.74 8.04
C TYR A 199 -4.36 11.22 6.89
N TYR A 200 -4.37 10.50 5.77
CA TYR A 200 -5.20 10.87 4.61
C TYR A 200 -6.70 10.70 4.88
N LEU A 201 -7.13 9.72 5.68
CA LEU A 201 -8.51 9.67 6.15
C LEU A 201 -8.87 10.89 6.99
N GLY A 202 -7.98 11.33 7.87
CA GLY A 202 -8.14 12.59 8.59
C GLY A 202 -8.40 13.78 7.65
N LEU A 203 -7.62 13.89 6.58
CA LEU A 203 -7.81 14.93 5.56
C LEU A 203 -9.15 14.77 4.81
N VAL A 204 -9.55 13.53 4.45
CA VAL A 204 -10.85 13.28 3.80
C VAL A 204 -12.01 13.74 4.67
N TYR A 205 -11.97 13.43 5.97
CA TYR A 205 -13.02 13.84 6.90
C TYR A 205 -13.00 15.34 7.19
N LEU A 206 -11.82 15.95 7.22
CA LEU A 206 -11.65 17.40 7.36
C LEU A 206 -12.29 18.16 6.17
N GLU A 207 -12.01 17.72 4.93
CA GLU A 207 -12.60 18.30 3.71
C GLU A 207 -14.13 18.10 3.64
N ARG A 208 -14.65 17.10 4.35
CA ARG A 208 -16.09 16.85 4.48
C ARG A 208 -16.71 17.55 5.68
N GLU A 209 -15.96 18.40 6.37
CA GLU A 209 -16.41 19.11 7.58
C GLU A 209 -16.83 18.19 8.74
N MET A 210 -16.35 16.93 8.72
CA MET A 210 -16.57 15.95 9.77
C MET A 210 -15.40 16.00 10.76
N TYR A 211 -15.36 17.06 11.53
CA TYR A 211 -14.17 17.45 12.32
C TYR A 211 -13.82 16.45 13.41
N GLU A 212 -14.78 15.84 14.10
CA GLU A 212 -14.53 14.84 15.15
C GLU A 212 -13.92 13.57 14.59
N ASP A 213 -14.40 13.10 13.42
CA ASP A 213 -13.81 11.96 12.73
C ASP A 213 -12.39 12.30 12.26
N ALA A 214 -12.17 13.49 11.69
CA ALA A 214 -10.86 13.97 11.29
C ALA A 214 -9.86 13.96 12.46
N GLN A 215 -10.23 14.51 13.62
CA GLN A 215 -9.44 14.49 14.85
C GLN A 215 -9.08 13.06 15.26
N THR A 216 -10.05 12.16 15.21
CA THR A 216 -9.84 10.75 15.55
C THR A 216 -8.79 10.10 14.66
N PHE A 217 -8.84 10.32 13.35
CA PHE A 217 -7.89 9.76 12.41
C PHE A 217 -6.50 10.40 12.51
N PHE A 218 -6.40 11.72 12.73
CA PHE A 218 -5.11 12.36 12.98
C PHE A 218 -4.46 11.86 14.26
N ARG A 219 -5.21 11.66 15.36
CA ARG A 219 -4.67 11.07 16.59
C ARG A 219 -4.17 9.63 16.38
N LYS A 220 -4.89 8.81 15.59
CA LYS A 220 -4.43 7.45 15.23
C LYS A 220 -3.12 7.50 14.43
N SER A 221 -3.01 8.43 13.49
CA SER A 221 -1.78 8.61 12.73
C SER A 221 -0.61 9.02 13.64
N LEU A 222 -0.83 9.98 14.54
CA LEU A 222 0.18 10.45 15.51
C LEU A 222 0.58 9.37 16.53
N ALA A 223 -0.33 8.49 16.91
CA ALA A 223 0.00 7.33 17.76
C ALA A 223 0.94 6.35 17.09
N LEU A 224 0.86 6.20 15.76
CA LEU A 224 1.75 5.37 14.96
C LEU A 224 3.07 6.08 14.62
N GLY A 225 3.03 7.40 14.42
CA GLY A 225 4.17 8.19 14.02
C GLY A 225 4.15 9.60 14.64
N PRO A 226 4.65 9.79 15.88
CA PRO A 226 4.64 11.09 16.56
C PRO A 226 5.52 12.16 15.88
N ASN A 227 6.31 11.77 14.90
CA ASN A 227 7.13 12.68 14.09
C ASN A 227 6.44 13.15 12.79
N LEU A 228 5.19 12.77 12.54
CA LEU A 228 4.40 13.27 11.41
C LEU A 228 3.83 14.65 11.77
N LEU A 229 4.64 15.69 11.59
CA LEU A 229 4.32 17.03 12.07
C LEU A 229 3.14 17.69 11.35
N GLU A 230 2.93 17.32 10.08
CA GLU A 230 1.73 17.70 9.32
C GLU A 230 0.44 17.29 10.04
N ALA A 231 0.44 16.13 10.71
CA ALA A 231 -0.74 15.66 11.41
C ALA A 231 -1.08 16.49 12.65
N TYR A 232 -0.10 17.06 13.35
CA TYR A 232 -0.37 18.04 14.43
C TYR A 232 -0.98 19.32 13.90
N TYR A 233 -0.47 19.81 12.77
CA TYR A 233 -1.01 21.00 12.14
C TYR A 233 -2.48 20.80 11.75
N GLU A 234 -2.80 19.72 11.08
CA GLU A 234 -4.16 19.41 10.63
C GLU A 234 -5.09 19.05 11.80
N LEU A 235 -4.56 18.39 12.85
CA LEU A 235 -5.32 18.14 14.08
C LEU A 235 -5.74 19.47 14.75
N GLY A 236 -4.83 20.43 14.83
CA GLY A 236 -5.14 21.75 15.34
C GLY A 236 -6.19 22.46 14.49
N ARG A 237 -6.10 22.36 13.16
CA ARG A 237 -7.15 22.89 12.25
C ARG A 237 -8.50 22.22 12.49
N ALA A 238 -8.53 20.91 12.64
CA ALA A 238 -9.76 20.17 12.89
C ALA A 238 -10.40 20.56 14.23
N HIS A 239 -9.60 20.80 15.27
CA HIS A 239 -10.09 21.32 16.55
C HIS A 239 -10.61 22.74 16.43
N TRP A 240 -9.88 23.61 15.74
CA TRP A 240 -10.31 25.00 15.55
C TRP A 240 -11.65 25.11 14.84
N LEU A 241 -11.82 24.34 13.74
CA LEU A 241 -13.05 24.31 12.96
C LEU A 241 -14.22 23.66 13.73
N ALA A 242 -13.93 22.84 14.74
CA ALA A 242 -14.92 22.28 15.65
C ALA A 242 -15.25 23.20 16.85
N ASP A 243 -14.82 24.46 16.84
CA ASP A 243 -14.97 25.42 17.95
C ASP A 243 -14.33 24.95 19.27
N GLN A 244 -13.15 24.31 19.16
CA GLN A 244 -12.34 23.80 20.26
C GLN A 244 -10.97 24.51 20.30
N PRO A 245 -10.90 25.81 20.60
CA PRO A 245 -9.70 26.62 20.42
C PRO A 245 -8.54 26.19 21.35
N GLU A 246 -8.80 25.72 22.56
CA GLU A 246 -7.74 25.32 23.49
C GLU A 246 -7.08 24.01 23.04
N ASP A 247 -7.87 23.04 22.55
CA ASP A 247 -7.35 21.79 21.99
C ASP A 247 -6.56 22.06 20.69
N ALA A 248 -7.00 23.03 19.88
CA ALA A 248 -6.28 23.46 18.70
C ALA A 248 -4.89 24.00 19.04
N LYS A 249 -4.81 24.91 20.03
CA LYS A 249 -3.54 25.48 20.52
C LYS A 249 -2.62 24.38 21.06
N GLU A 250 -3.16 23.41 21.81
CA GLU A 250 -2.37 22.29 22.35
C GLU A 250 -1.79 21.41 21.23
N ALA A 251 -2.58 21.13 20.20
CA ALA A 251 -2.10 20.37 19.04
C ALA A 251 -0.96 21.10 18.32
N TRP A 252 -1.11 22.39 18.04
CA TRP A 252 -0.05 23.19 17.40
C TRP A 252 1.17 23.37 18.30
N ARG A 253 1.00 23.53 19.61
CA ARG A 253 2.11 23.58 20.58
C ARG A 253 2.91 22.29 20.57
N SER A 254 2.23 21.15 20.54
CA SER A 254 2.86 19.81 20.44
C SER A 254 3.64 19.65 19.14
N GLY A 255 3.07 20.08 18.00
CA GLY A 255 3.75 20.05 16.70
C GLY A 255 5.00 20.94 16.65
N ALA A 256 4.91 22.15 17.22
CA ALA A 256 6.04 23.09 17.31
C ALA A 256 7.17 22.55 18.21
N ALA A 257 6.82 21.90 19.33
CA ALA A 257 7.77 21.33 20.27
C ALA A 257 8.46 20.09 19.72
N ALA A 258 7.77 19.27 18.93
CA ALA A 258 8.31 18.01 18.41
C ALA A 258 9.52 18.23 17.47
N ASN A 259 9.51 19.22 16.61
CA ASN A 259 10.68 19.62 15.81
C ASN A 259 10.54 21.05 15.27
N LYS A 260 11.13 22.01 15.96
CA LYS A 260 11.10 23.43 15.59
C LYS A 260 11.85 23.80 14.30
N PHE A 261 12.72 22.91 13.79
CA PHE A 261 13.48 23.15 12.55
C PHE A 261 12.75 22.66 11.30
N ASN A 262 11.80 21.73 11.47
CA ASN A 262 10.96 21.24 10.39
C ASN A 262 9.97 22.33 9.91
N PRO A 263 9.70 22.44 8.60
CA PRO A 263 8.74 23.43 8.07
C PRO A 263 7.36 23.35 8.74
N TRP A 264 6.84 22.16 9.01
CA TRP A 264 5.55 21.99 9.68
C TRP A 264 5.59 22.37 11.16
N GLY A 265 6.69 22.08 11.87
CA GLY A 265 6.87 22.56 13.24
C GLY A 265 6.90 24.07 13.32
N LYS A 266 7.57 24.76 12.37
CA LYS A 266 7.54 26.22 12.24
C LYS A 266 6.12 26.74 11.97
N ARG A 267 5.40 26.09 11.03
CA ARG A 267 4.03 26.46 10.70
C ARG A 267 3.09 26.31 11.89
N CYS A 268 3.24 25.25 12.70
CA CYS A 268 2.51 25.10 13.96
C CYS A 268 2.80 26.26 14.92
N ALA A 269 4.07 26.65 15.08
CA ALA A 269 4.46 27.77 15.94
C ALA A 269 3.90 29.12 15.44
N GLU A 270 3.94 29.37 14.14
CA GLU A 270 3.41 30.58 13.51
C GLU A 270 1.90 30.73 13.71
N VAL A 271 1.14 29.64 13.47
CA VAL A 271 -0.31 29.62 13.69
C VAL A 271 -0.63 29.80 15.16
N LEU A 272 0.07 29.11 16.06
CA LEU A 272 -0.12 29.25 17.50
C LEU A 272 0.08 30.71 17.95
N ALA A 273 1.18 31.34 17.55
CA ALA A 273 1.45 32.76 17.90
C ALA A 273 0.39 33.69 17.34
N LYS A 274 -0.11 33.46 16.13
CA LYS A 274 -1.17 34.24 15.50
C LYS A 274 -2.48 34.15 16.31
N VAL A 275 -2.87 32.96 16.72
CA VAL A 275 -4.10 32.70 17.48
C VAL A 275 -3.98 33.26 18.91
N GLU A 276 -2.82 33.13 19.57
CA GLU A 276 -2.56 33.70 20.89
C GLU A 276 -2.59 35.23 20.89
N SER A 277 -2.30 35.88 19.75
CA SER A 277 -2.45 37.35 19.57
C SER A 277 -3.86 37.77 19.15
N GLY A 278 -4.84 36.89 19.10
CA GLY A 278 -6.23 37.18 18.74
C GLY A 278 -6.52 37.15 17.23
N GLY A 279 -5.58 36.62 16.41
CA GLY A 279 -5.81 36.40 14.97
C GLY A 279 -6.47 35.06 14.69
N GLU A 280 -7.01 34.87 13.49
CA GLU A 280 -7.53 33.57 13.02
C GLU A 280 -6.42 32.73 12.38
N PRO A 281 -6.44 31.38 12.54
CA PRO A 281 -5.55 30.51 11.79
C PRO A 281 -5.83 30.66 10.30
N ALA A 282 -4.77 30.72 9.48
CA ALA A 282 -4.88 30.87 8.03
C ALA A 282 -5.12 29.51 7.36
#